data_39026bf465775795a97d5b0050bd270e
#
_entry.id   39026bf465775795a97d5b0050bd270e
#
_cell.length_a   1.000
_cell.length_b   1.000
_cell.length_c   1.000
_cell.angle_alpha   90.00
_cell.angle_beta   90.00
_cell.angle_gamma   90.00
#
_symmetry.space_group_name_H-M   'P 1'
#
loop_
_entity.id
_entity.type
_entity.pdbx_description
1 polymer ?
#
loop_
_entity_poly.entity_id
_entity_poly.type
_entity_poly.pdbx_seq_one_letter_code
_entity_poly.pdbx_strand_id
1 'polypeptide(L)'
;MKTNRYGGRKAIALSVACALMLPMAAVPDLAHAQSRSKKTTSREAALESRVNQLEQQLAELKAMIQEQKTQTTEAATTAQAAQVQSQQTEEKVAKVEKVVATVPPKPAFTTGTAPGVSLALHGFINASAFTQNKAYTYGNGANSEYPIPAGGANRADGRVSGVDVRNTRFWLDFTGAKFNENWAGSGRIEMDFFGGFNGTGAYAGSQPELRMRQAYMDIANASTGTTFRIGQMWDLMFPLDYIPQSLSHIAFPLGYGSGVIGWRFPGAIWMQELNHGSEGTKWRFDMAVLQGSWNGPGANATTNYQTAGNAGFKPQVEARLTAKGGNWQAFVAGHYSKVDLHGVDGLTATPIKSNLKSTAVELGGLWTPGKFIFKSVVYTGNAIGEVFGDLSQFGDIKDKGGYLQAGYKFDPHWTVYAFASVSKPDENDVLRWRAANTPGLLKSRQKAASLQYTTGPFDFSVEWIHANLDSTTTNGLGRQKTAGNELTLNGNYRF
;
A
#
# COMPACT_ATOMS: atom_id res chain seq x y z
N MET A 1 -45.57 -29.01 -5.19
CA MET A 1 -45.54 -28.56 -6.58
C MET A 1 -44.26 -27.76 -6.79
N LYS A 2 -43.27 -28.36 -7.37
CA LYS A 2 -42.60 -28.16 -8.68
C LYS A 2 -42.32 -26.67 -8.94
N THR A 3 -41.10 -26.18 -9.18
CA THR A 3 -40.04 -26.67 -10.08
C THR A 3 -38.72 -26.02 -9.78
N ASN A 4 -37.66 -26.83 -9.93
CA ASN A 4 -36.26 -26.49 -10.15
C ASN A 4 -36.00 -25.50 -11.30
N ARG A 5 -34.95 -24.69 -11.24
CA ARG A 5 -34.03 -24.54 -12.36
C ARG A 5 -32.60 -24.12 -11.92
N TYR A 6 -31.69 -24.96 -12.30
CA TYR A 6 -30.23 -24.82 -12.37
C TYR A 6 -29.82 -23.82 -13.46
N GLY A 7 -28.65 -23.24 -13.31
CA GLY A 7 -27.82 -22.64 -14.35
C GLY A 7 -26.85 -21.63 -13.72
N GLY A 8 -25.58 -21.67 -13.79
CA GLY A 8 -24.62 -22.33 -14.61
C GLY A 8 -23.33 -21.53 -14.41
N ARG A 9 -22.32 -22.15 -13.84
CA ARG A 9 -20.95 -21.59 -13.70
C ARG A 9 -20.36 -21.38 -15.08
N LYS A 10 -19.82 -20.18 -15.35
CA LYS A 10 -18.84 -20.00 -16.44
C LYS A 10 -17.55 -19.44 -15.86
N ALA A 11 -16.58 -20.33 -15.75
CA ALA A 11 -15.18 -20.00 -15.62
C ALA A 11 -14.67 -19.50 -16.97
N ILE A 12 -14.03 -18.33 -17.00
CA ILE A 12 -13.31 -17.83 -18.17
C ILE A 12 -11.83 -18.13 -17.93
N ALA A 13 -11.36 -19.18 -18.60
CA ALA A 13 -9.94 -19.43 -18.77
C ALA A 13 -9.47 -18.71 -20.02
N LEU A 14 -8.52 -17.80 -19.90
CA LEU A 14 -7.88 -17.11 -21.02
C LEU A 14 -6.63 -17.90 -21.40
N SER A 15 -6.74 -18.75 -22.41
CA SER A 15 -5.63 -19.45 -23.05
C SER A 15 -5.25 -18.68 -24.32
N VAL A 16 -4.03 -18.17 -24.36
CA VAL A 16 -3.40 -17.64 -25.58
C VAL A 16 -2.79 -18.82 -26.31
N ALA A 17 -3.42 -19.21 -27.44
CA ALA A 17 -2.86 -20.15 -28.40
C ALA A 17 -2.43 -19.38 -29.66
N CYS A 18 -1.12 -19.39 -29.94
CA CYS A 18 -0.59 -19.01 -31.23
C CYS A 18 -0.98 -20.09 -32.25
N ALA A 19 -1.83 -19.72 -33.20
CA ALA A 19 -2.15 -20.58 -34.36
C ALA A 19 -1.28 -20.17 -35.55
N LEU A 20 -0.37 -21.06 -35.95
CA LEU A 20 0.25 -21.09 -37.24
C LEU A 20 -0.76 -21.69 -38.23
N MET A 21 -1.26 -20.91 -39.16
CA MET A 21 -2.05 -21.39 -40.27
C MET A 21 -1.16 -21.56 -41.52
N LEU A 22 -1.00 -22.78 -41.96
CA LEU A 22 -0.58 -23.13 -43.29
C LEU A 22 -1.82 -23.37 -44.18
N PRO A 23 -1.90 -22.85 -45.40
CA PRO A 23 -2.99 -23.22 -46.31
C PRO A 23 -2.71 -24.54 -47.03
N MET A 24 -3.60 -25.51 -46.86
CA MET A 24 -3.69 -26.71 -47.66
C MET A 24 -4.39 -26.37 -48.98
N ALA A 25 -3.68 -26.55 -50.09
CA ALA A 25 -4.26 -26.51 -51.42
C ALA A 25 -4.98 -27.80 -51.73
N ALA A 26 -6.22 -27.70 -52.17
CA ALA A 26 -7.05 -28.80 -52.62
C ALA A 26 -6.62 -29.29 -54.00
N VAL A 27 -6.60 -30.60 -54.15
CA VAL A 27 -6.38 -31.30 -55.42
C VAL A 27 -7.75 -31.65 -56.00
N PRO A 28 -8.05 -31.34 -57.24
CA PRO A 28 -9.21 -31.94 -57.89
C PRO A 28 -8.84 -33.20 -58.66
N ASP A 29 -9.76 -34.13 -58.58
CA ASP A 29 -9.75 -35.49 -59.17
C ASP A 29 -9.82 -35.54 -60.69
N LEU A 30 -9.22 -36.58 -61.26
CA LEU A 30 -9.10 -36.88 -62.70
C LEU A 30 -10.24 -37.78 -63.16
N ALA A 31 -10.82 -37.46 -64.29
CA ALA A 31 -11.49 -38.49 -65.11
C ALA A 31 -11.31 -38.27 -66.63
N HIS A 32 -10.67 -39.26 -67.23
CA HIS A 32 -10.84 -39.86 -68.58
C HIS A 32 -10.70 -38.99 -69.83
N ALA A 33 -9.88 -39.38 -70.70
CA ALA A 33 -9.50 -40.45 -71.63
C ALA A 33 -9.37 -39.96 -73.06
N GLN A 34 -8.29 -40.45 -73.71
CA GLN A 34 -8.08 -40.65 -75.13
C GLN A 34 -7.79 -39.46 -76.03
N SER A 35 -6.51 -39.35 -76.38
CA SER A 35 -6.09 -39.31 -77.78
C SER A 35 -4.57 -39.48 -77.84
N ARG A 36 -4.13 -40.59 -78.39
CA ARG A 36 -2.73 -40.91 -78.78
C ARG A 36 -2.31 -40.08 -80.00
N SER A 37 -1.08 -39.55 -79.88
CA SER A 37 -0.29 -39.04 -81.01
C SER A 37 -0.11 -37.54 -81.12
N LYS A 38 0.23 -36.86 -80.03
CA LYS A 38 0.94 -35.54 -79.95
C LYS A 38 1.47 -35.26 -78.56
N LYS A 39 1.73 -36.33 -77.80
CA LYS A 39 1.93 -36.25 -76.33
C LYS A 39 3.40 -36.18 -75.87
N THR A 40 4.38 -36.33 -76.74
CA THR A 40 5.80 -36.29 -76.34
C THR A 40 6.29 -34.81 -76.11
N THR A 41 6.03 -33.94 -77.04
CA THR A 41 6.45 -32.54 -77.02
C THR A 41 5.73 -31.71 -75.97
N SER A 42 4.48 -31.98 -75.65
CA SER A 42 3.71 -31.26 -74.63
C SER A 42 4.13 -31.67 -73.20
N ARG A 43 4.56 -32.89 -73.01
CA ARG A 43 5.01 -33.42 -71.73
C ARG A 43 6.45 -32.98 -71.41
N GLU A 44 7.30 -32.82 -72.40
CA GLU A 44 8.63 -32.26 -72.27
C GLU A 44 8.56 -30.77 -71.94
N ALA A 45 7.74 -29.98 -72.63
CA ALA A 45 7.54 -28.57 -72.35
C ALA A 45 6.91 -28.34 -70.96
N ALA A 46 6.01 -29.22 -70.47
CA ALA A 46 5.45 -29.18 -69.17
C ALA A 46 6.47 -29.55 -68.04
N LEU A 47 7.39 -30.48 -68.37
CA LEU A 47 8.48 -30.79 -67.44
C LEU A 47 9.53 -29.73 -67.39
N GLU A 48 9.90 -29.13 -68.52
CA GLU A 48 10.82 -27.98 -68.57
C GLU A 48 10.24 -26.77 -67.81
N SER A 49 8.95 -26.46 -67.97
CA SER A 49 8.28 -25.41 -67.18
C SER A 49 8.30 -25.67 -65.65
N ARG A 50 8.16 -26.97 -65.29
CA ARG A 50 8.18 -27.37 -63.89
C ARG A 50 9.60 -27.37 -63.30
N VAL A 51 10.59 -27.70 -64.09
CA VAL A 51 12.02 -27.56 -63.70
C VAL A 51 12.37 -26.10 -63.49
N ASN A 52 12.03 -25.23 -64.43
CA ASN A 52 12.27 -23.80 -64.32
C ASN A 52 11.56 -23.21 -63.09
N GLN A 53 10.34 -23.64 -62.79
CA GLN A 53 9.60 -23.21 -61.60
C GLN A 53 10.26 -23.68 -60.28
N LEU A 54 10.77 -24.91 -60.26
CA LEU A 54 11.52 -25.45 -59.13
C LEU A 54 12.87 -24.77 -58.95
N GLU A 55 13.58 -24.44 -60.03
CA GLU A 55 14.83 -23.67 -59.98
C GLU A 55 14.58 -22.27 -59.46
N GLN A 56 13.50 -21.62 -59.85
CA GLN A 56 13.11 -20.31 -59.33
C GLN A 56 12.77 -20.37 -57.84
N GLN A 57 11.98 -21.36 -57.39
CA GLN A 57 11.69 -21.58 -55.97
C GLN A 57 12.97 -21.89 -55.17
N LEU A 58 13.90 -22.63 -55.77
CA LEU A 58 15.16 -22.95 -55.08
C LEU A 58 16.07 -21.71 -54.95
N ALA A 59 16.04 -20.82 -55.94
CA ALA A 59 16.73 -19.53 -55.87
C ALA A 59 16.12 -18.60 -54.81
N GLU A 60 14.78 -18.52 -54.74
CA GLU A 60 14.06 -17.76 -53.70
C GLU A 60 14.33 -18.29 -52.30
N LEU A 61 14.30 -19.63 -52.13
CA LEU A 61 14.62 -20.28 -50.86
C LEU A 61 16.07 -20.02 -50.43
N LYS A 62 17.02 -20.07 -51.35
CA LYS A 62 18.42 -19.73 -51.07
C LYS A 62 18.58 -18.26 -50.66
N ALA A 63 17.86 -17.33 -51.31
CA ALA A 63 17.86 -15.92 -50.95
C ALA A 63 17.29 -15.70 -49.53
N MET A 64 16.15 -16.32 -49.19
CA MET A 64 15.56 -16.25 -47.87
C MET A 64 16.47 -16.84 -46.76
N ILE A 65 17.12 -17.97 -47.03
CA ILE A 65 18.08 -18.58 -46.11
C ILE A 65 19.26 -17.62 -45.84
N GLN A 66 19.75 -16.98 -46.90
CA GLN A 66 20.85 -16.03 -46.78
C GLN A 66 20.45 -14.80 -46.01
N GLU A 67 19.26 -14.26 -46.24
CA GLU A 67 18.69 -13.15 -45.49
C GLU A 67 18.48 -13.49 -44.03
N GLN A 68 17.91 -14.65 -43.72
CA GLN A 68 17.72 -15.15 -42.37
C GLN A 68 19.05 -15.36 -41.63
N LYS A 69 20.08 -15.85 -42.33
CA LYS A 69 21.43 -16.01 -41.80
C LYS A 69 22.05 -14.65 -41.43
N THR A 70 21.84 -13.64 -42.27
CA THR A 70 22.31 -12.25 -42.01
C THR A 70 21.60 -11.65 -40.82
N GLN A 71 20.25 -11.76 -40.74
CA GLN A 71 19.45 -11.28 -39.60
C GLN A 71 19.83 -11.97 -38.29
N THR A 72 20.08 -13.29 -38.34
CA THR A 72 20.51 -14.06 -37.16
C THR A 72 21.90 -13.62 -36.68
N THR A 73 22.81 -13.30 -37.62
CA THR A 73 24.15 -12.82 -37.28
C THR A 73 24.12 -11.41 -36.71
N GLU A 74 23.29 -10.54 -37.26
CA GLU A 74 23.07 -9.18 -36.72
C GLU A 74 22.40 -9.19 -35.33
N ALA A 75 21.40 -10.06 -35.15
CA ALA A 75 20.76 -10.25 -33.85
C ALA A 75 21.73 -10.80 -32.79
N ALA A 76 22.60 -11.74 -33.16
CA ALA A 76 23.63 -12.29 -32.30
C ALA A 76 24.66 -11.22 -31.89
N THR A 77 25.10 -10.40 -32.85
CA THR A 77 26.06 -9.30 -32.61
C THR A 77 25.44 -8.24 -31.71
N THR A 78 24.18 -7.89 -31.94
CA THR A 78 23.42 -6.92 -31.09
C THR A 78 23.23 -7.44 -29.67
N ALA A 79 22.89 -8.74 -29.52
CA ALA A 79 22.75 -9.40 -28.22
C ALA A 79 24.08 -9.44 -27.46
N GLN A 80 25.18 -9.71 -28.15
CA GLN A 80 26.52 -9.70 -27.57
C GLN A 80 26.98 -8.31 -27.15
N ALA A 81 26.68 -7.29 -27.95
CA ALA A 81 26.95 -5.88 -27.59
C ALA A 81 26.12 -5.44 -26.36
N ALA A 82 24.84 -5.84 -26.30
CA ALA A 82 23.98 -5.55 -25.16
C ALA A 82 24.47 -6.28 -23.88
N GLN A 83 24.97 -7.49 -24.00
CA GLN A 83 25.53 -8.24 -22.88
C GLN A 83 26.82 -7.61 -22.34
N VAL A 84 27.71 -7.15 -23.22
CA VAL A 84 28.93 -6.42 -22.83
C VAL A 84 28.57 -5.09 -22.16
N GLN A 85 27.57 -4.38 -22.67
CA GLN A 85 27.11 -3.12 -22.09
C GLN A 85 26.44 -3.34 -20.72
N SER A 86 25.70 -4.44 -20.53
CA SER A 86 25.13 -4.84 -19.25
C SER A 86 26.23 -5.14 -18.24
N GLN A 87 27.26 -5.93 -18.60
CA GLN A 87 28.39 -6.23 -17.75
C GLN A 87 29.18 -4.97 -17.35
N GLN A 88 29.43 -4.06 -18.29
CA GLN A 88 30.07 -2.78 -17.99
C GLN A 88 29.23 -1.90 -17.06
N THR A 89 27.91 -1.97 -17.18
CA THR A 89 27.00 -1.24 -16.31
C THR A 89 26.99 -1.85 -14.91
N GLU A 90 26.95 -3.18 -14.80
CA GLU A 90 27.06 -3.89 -13.52
C GLU A 90 28.39 -3.63 -12.82
N GLU A 91 29.52 -3.62 -13.55
CA GLU A 91 30.81 -3.24 -12.99
C GLU A 91 30.87 -1.78 -12.52
N LYS A 92 30.24 -0.85 -13.25
CA LYS A 92 30.12 0.55 -12.84
C LYS A 92 29.23 0.70 -11.60
N VAL A 93 28.10 -0.01 -11.55
CA VAL A 93 27.20 -0.03 -10.39
C VAL A 93 27.94 -0.63 -9.19
N ALA A 94 28.62 -1.76 -9.34
CA ALA A 94 29.40 -2.36 -8.25
C ALA A 94 30.55 -1.47 -7.76
N LYS A 95 31.20 -0.68 -8.66
CA LYS A 95 32.19 0.31 -8.26
C LYS A 95 31.56 1.50 -7.53
N VAL A 96 30.39 1.96 -8.00
CA VAL A 96 29.64 3.04 -7.33
C VAL A 96 29.14 2.57 -5.97
N GLU A 97 28.59 1.35 -5.87
CA GLU A 97 28.17 0.76 -4.59
C GLU A 97 29.33 0.60 -3.61
N LYS A 98 30.52 0.16 -4.08
CA LYS A 98 31.73 0.13 -3.23
C LYS A 98 32.16 1.52 -2.80
N VAL A 99 32.09 2.53 -3.66
CA VAL A 99 32.44 3.92 -3.31
C VAL A 99 31.40 4.51 -2.37
N VAL A 100 30.10 4.25 -2.60
CA VAL A 100 29.01 4.69 -1.71
C VAL A 100 29.11 3.98 -0.35
N ALA A 101 29.47 2.69 -0.33
CA ALA A 101 29.68 1.94 0.92
C ALA A 101 30.95 2.36 1.69
N THR A 102 31.94 2.99 1.02
CA THR A 102 33.17 3.46 1.66
C THR A 102 33.14 4.96 2.02
N VAL A 103 32.17 5.73 1.50
CA VAL A 103 31.93 7.09 1.95
C VAL A 103 30.87 7.01 3.06
N PRO A 104 31.24 7.10 4.34
CA PRO A 104 30.23 7.24 5.38
C PRO A 104 29.42 8.49 5.03
N PRO A 105 28.07 8.45 5.09
CA PRO A 105 27.26 9.65 4.92
C PRO A 105 27.82 10.68 5.90
N LYS A 106 28.25 11.85 5.41
CA LYS A 106 28.68 12.91 6.30
C LYS A 106 27.52 13.19 7.23
N PRO A 107 27.62 12.91 8.52
CA PRO A 107 26.53 13.21 9.46
C PRO A 107 26.33 14.73 9.41
N ALA A 108 25.08 15.15 9.20
CA ALA A 108 24.72 16.57 9.20
C ALA A 108 25.06 17.25 10.53
N PHE A 109 25.19 16.45 11.60
CA PHE A 109 25.61 16.88 12.92
C PHE A 109 26.38 15.75 13.64
N THR A 110 27.64 16.00 14.03
CA THR A 110 28.35 15.20 15.03
C THR A 110 28.44 16.04 16.30
N THR A 111 27.51 15.91 17.20
CA THR A 111 27.61 16.51 18.53
C THR A 111 27.51 15.41 19.58
N GLY A 112 28.56 15.27 20.39
CA GLY A 112 28.52 14.72 21.74
C GLY A 112 27.82 13.39 22.01
N THR A 113 27.52 12.60 20.99
CA THR A 113 26.96 11.26 21.14
C THR A 113 28.03 10.27 21.62
N ALA A 114 27.63 9.12 22.13
CA ALA A 114 28.54 8.07 22.53
C ALA A 114 29.54 7.72 21.41
N PRO A 115 30.78 7.32 21.71
CA PRO A 115 31.76 7.02 20.68
C PRO A 115 31.24 6.03 19.65
N GLY A 116 31.41 6.36 18.36
CA GLY A 116 30.97 5.52 17.23
C GLY A 116 29.50 5.68 16.83
N VAL A 117 28.70 6.53 17.50
CA VAL A 117 27.33 6.82 17.14
C VAL A 117 27.27 8.00 16.17
N SER A 118 26.56 7.82 15.05
CA SER A 118 26.25 8.86 14.07
C SER A 118 24.78 9.27 14.19
N LEU A 119 24.52 10.56 13.98
CA LEU A 119 23.18 11.14 13.97
C LEU A 119 22.87 11.71 12.58
N ALA A 120 21.75 11.32 12.00
CA ALA A 120 21.24 11.89 10.74
C ALA A 120 19.87 12.52 10.96
N LEU A 121 19.71 13.77 10.52
CA LEU A 121 18.43 14.46 10.47
C LEU A 121 17.83 14.28 9.07
N HIS A 122 16.57 13.88 9.04
CA HIS A 122 15.77 13.74 7.83
C HIS A 122 14.42 14.39 8.03
N GLY A 123 13.75 14.72 6.93
CA GLY A 123 12.42 15.25 7.05
C GLY A 123 11.87 15.83 5.75
N PHE A 124 10.74 16.45 5.92
CA PHE A 124 10.13 17.28 4.88
C PHE A 124 9.28 18.38 5.50
N ILE A 125 9.26 19.52 4.84
CA ILE A 125 8.31 20.60 5.09
C ILE A 125 7.15 20.40 4.15
N ASN A 126 5.92 20.34 4.68
CA ASN A 126 4.70 20.20 3.90
C ASN A 126 3.82 21.45 4.07
N ALA A 127 3.23 21.87 2.95
CA ALA A 127 2.15 22.86 2.95
C ALA A 127 1.05 22.38 2.01
N SER A 128 -0.19 22.36 2.52
CA SER A 128 -1.38 21.92 1.79
C SER A 128 -2.45 22.99 1.85
N ALA A 129 -2.91 23.48 0.69
CA ALA A 129 -4.13 24.29 0.59
C ALA A 129 -5.30 23.37 0.23
N PHE A 130 -6.40 23.47 0.94
CA PHE A 130 -7.55 22.60 0.74
C PHE A 130 -8.86 23.37 0.66
N THR A 131 -9.83 22.77 -0.03
CA THR A 131 -11.24 23.18 0.02
C THR A 131 -12.12 21.94 0.04
N GLN A 132 -13.08 21.90 0.93
CA GLN A 132 -14.01 20.78 1.10
C GLN A 132 -15.44 21.28 1.26
N ASN A 133 -16.44 20.52 0.82
CA ASN A 133 -17.82 20.94 0.83
C ASN A 133 -18.62 20.43 2.05
N LYS A 134 -17.98 19.67 2.93
CA LYS A 134 -18.52 19.15 4.19
C LYS A 134 -17.46 19.22 5.27
N ALA A 135 -17.85 19.27 6.53
CA ALA A 135 -16.94 18.98 7.62
C ALA A 135 -16.68 17.49 7.71
N TYR A 136 -15.45 17.12 8.06
CA TYR A 136 -14.98 15.75 8.19
C TYR A 136 -14.66 15.40 9.64
N THR A 137 -14.77 14.13 9.97
CA THR A 137 -14.38 13.57 11.25
C THR A 137 -12.86 13.61 11.38
N TYR A 138 -12.37 13.77 12.61
CA TYR A 138 -10.96 13.95 13.00
C TYR A 138 -10.31 15.22 12.48
N GLY A 139 -11.01 16.07 11.78
CA GLY A 139 -10.56 17.37 11.30
C GLY A 139 -10.79 17.57 9.82
N ASN A 140 -10.22 18.63 9.28
CA ASN A 140 -10.39 19.05 7.89
C ASN A 140 -9.04 19.08 7.17
N GLY A 141 -9.06 19.02 5.86
CA GLY A 141 -7.85 18.99 5.03
C GLY A 141 -7.03 17.73 5.30
N ALA A 142 -5.76 17.86 5.58
CA ALA A 142 -4.79 16.77 5.76
C ALA A 142 -5.15 15.72 6.84
N ASN A 143 -6.22 15.93 7.57
CA ASN A 143 -6.70 15.07 8.65
C ASN A 143 -8.13 14.54 8.40
N SER A 144 -8.68 14.80 7.25
CA SER A 144 -10.04 14.38 6.91
C SER A 144 -10.11 12.88 6.64
N GLU A 145 -11.11 12.20 7.23
CA GLU A 145 -11.32 10.77 7.03
C GLU A 145 -12.63 10.51 6.29
N TYR A 146 -13.74 10.80 6.91
CA TYR A 146 -15.08 10.69 6.33
C TYR A 146 -15.95 11.87 6.78
N PRO A 147 -16.99 12.26 5.99
CA PRO A 147 -17.81 13.39 6.34
C PRO A 147 -18.59 13.12 7.64
N ILE A 148 -18.78 14.13 8.45
CA ILE A 148 -19.59 14.05 9.67
C ILE A 148 -21.00 13.57 9.29
N PRO A 149 -21.60 12.61 10.03
CA PRO A 149 -22.95 12.12 9.75
C PRO A 149 -23.98 13.25 9.71
N ALA A 150 -24.96 13.18 8.86
CA ALA A 150 -26.05 14.13 8.81
C ALA A 150 -26.76 14.22 10.19
N GLY A 151 -27.11 15.42 10.63
CA GLY A 151 -27.63 15.66 11.98
C GLY A 151 -26.56 15.63 13.07
N GLY A 152 -25.26 15.53 12.71
CA GLY A 152 -24.13 15.66 13.62
C GLY A 152 -23.90 17.11 14.05
N ALA A 153 -22.63 17.45 14.32
CA ALA A 153 -22.24 18.77 14.82
C ALA A 153 -22.73 19.92 13.92
N ASN A 154 -22.95 21.07 14.53
CA ASN A 154 -23.29 22.32 13.83
C ASN A 154 -22.29 22.59 12.68
N ARG A 155 -22.79 23.02 11.52
CA ARG A 155 -22.02 23.29 10.29
C ARG A 155 -21.40 22.07 9.58
N ALA A 156 -21.90 20.86 9.84
CA ALA A 156 -21.49 19.68 9.08
C ALA A 156 -21.61 19.84 7.55
N ASP A 157 -22.57 20.66 7.11
CA ASP A 157 -22.84 20.97 5.70
C ASP A 157 -22.11 22.23 5.19
N GLY A 158 -21.29 22.87 6.01
CA GLY A 158 -20.55 24.08 5.63
C GLY A 158 -19.34 23.75 4.75
N ARG A 159 -19.10 24.63 3.75
CA ARG A 159 -17.81 24.60 3.03
C ARG A 159 -16.69 25.05 3.96
N VAL A 160 -15.56 24.32 3.95
CA VAL A 160 -14.37 24.66 4.71
C VAL A 160 -13.19 24.73 3.74
N SER A 161 -12.39 25.79 3.88
CA SER A 161 -11.15 25.96 3.10
C SER A 161 -10.06 26.48 4.04
N GLY A 162 -8.83 26.11 3.76
CA GLY A 162 -7.72 26.53 4.60
C GLY A 162 -6.37 26.11 4.04
N VAL A 163 -5.35 26.39 4.82
CA VAL A 163 -3.97 25.92 4.60
C VAL A 163 -3.54 25.12 5.83
N ASP A 164 -2.88 23.99 5.61
CA ASP A 164 -2.39 23.10 6.66
C ASP A 164 -0.90 22.80 6.45
N VAL A 165 -0.11 22.94 7.51
CA VAL A 165 1.33 22.68 7.52
C VAL A 165 1.70 21.53 8.45
N ARG A 166 0.72 20.93 9.17
CA ARG A 166 0.93 19.94 10.23
C ARG A 166 1.51 18.61 9.75
N ASN A 167 1.42 18.31 8.46
CA ASN A 167 2.11 17.17 7.87
C ASN A 167 3.63 17.30 7.84
N THR A 168 4.18 18.52 8.04
CA THR A 168 5.61 18.73 8.22
C THR A 168 6.14 17.75 9.26
N ARG A 169 7.20 17.01 8.88
CA ARG A 169 7.71 15.90 9.67
C ARG A 169 9.23 15.87 9.61
N PHE A 170 9.83 15.50 10.72
CA PHE A 170 11.26 15.23 10.78
C PHE A 170 11.56 14.05 11.70
N TRP A 171 12.71 13.43 11.47
CA TRP A 171 13.20 12.36 12.34
C TRP A 171 14.72 12.37 12.44
N LEU A 172 15.17 11.89 13.60
CA LEU A 172 16.57 11.68 13.91
C LEU A 172 16.83 10.18 13.89
N ASP A 173 17.78 9.75 13.06
CA ASP A 173 18.29 8.39 13.04
C ASP A 173 19.64 8.32 13.75
N PHE A 174 19.73 7.46 14.75
CA PHE A 174 20.93 7.14 15.50
C PHE A 174 21.46 5.80 15.00
N THR A 175 22.72 5.73 14.56
CA THR A 175 23.33 4.52 14.01
C THR A 175 24.75 4.35 14.49
N GLY A 176 25.31 3.14 14.39
CA GLY A 176 26.72 2.86 14.64
C GLY A 176 27.06 2.39 16.05
N ALA A 177 26.12 2.39 17.00
CA ALA A 177 26.36 1.79 18.31
C ALA A 177 26.64 0.29 18.17
N LYS A 178 27.73 -0.22 18.72
CA LYS A 178 28.02 -1.65 18.77
C LYS A 178 27.66 -2.19 20.14
N PHE A 179 26.83 -3.23 20.16
CA PHE A 179 26.54 -3.98 21.38
C PHE A 179 27.62 -5.05 21.61
N ASN A 180 28.04 -5.71 20.53
CA ASN A 180 29.24 -6.57 20.44
C ASN A 180 29.64 -6.74 18.97
N GLU A 181 30.49 -7.71 18.64
CA GLU A 181 30.99 -7.92 17.26
C GLU A 181 29.88 -8.18 16.24
N ASN A 182 28.81 -8.89 16.64
CA ASN A 182 27.73 -9.32 15.75
C ASN A 182 26.46 -8.46 15.87
N TRP A 183 26.31 -7.71 16.97
CA TRP A 183 25.10 -6.95 17.26
C TRP A 183 25.38 -5.45 17.24
N ALA A 184 24.58 -4.74 16.46
CA ALA A 184 24.62 -3.29 16.34
C ALA A 184 23.33 -2.64 16.84
N GLY A 185 23.45 -1.49 17.47
CA GLY A 185 22.35 -0.68 17.93
C GLY A 185 22.05 0.46 16.94
N SER A 186 20.79 0.76 16.78
CA SER A 186 20.30 1.96 16.11
C SER A 186 19.03 2.47 16.80
N GLY A 187 18.52 3.62 16.39
CA GLY A 187 17.28 4.15 16.94
C GLY A 187 16.71 5.26 16.08
N ARG A 188 15.46 5.59 16.31
CA ARG A 188 14.77 6.68 15.63
C ARG A 188 13.89 7.44 16.59
N ILE A 189 13.86 8.77 16.45
CA ILE A 189 12.83 9.65 17.02
C ILE A 189 12.18 10.39 15.85
N GLU A 190 10.86 10.24 15.68
CA GLU A 190 10.08 10.87 14.61
C GLU A 190 8.97 11.75 15.19
N MET A 191 8.82 12.95 14.64
CA MET A 191 7.83 13.93 15.07
C MET A 191 7.09 14.57 13.90
N ASP A 192 5.81 14.92 14.10
CA ASP A 192 5.00 15.80 13.25
C ASP A 192 4.31 16.89 14.10
N PHE A 193 3.45 17.71 13.46
CA PHE A 193 2.77 18.83 14.13
C PHE A 193 1.27 18.57 14.39
N PHE A 194 0.89 17.32 14.61
CA PHE A 194 -0.49 16.94 14.98
C PHE A 194 -0.68 16.73 16.49
N GLY A 195 0.12 17.35 17.35
CA GLY A 195 -0.01 17.28 18.81
C GLY A 195 -1.20 18.04 19.36
N GLY A 196 -1.72 18.97 18.61
CA GLY A 196 -2.79 19.87 19.01
C GLY A 196 -2.50 21.30 18.58
N PHE A 197 -3.15 22.26 19.22
CA PHE A 197 -2.88 23.67 19.03
C PHE A 197 -2.65 24.32 20.41
N ASN A 198 -1.55 25.05 20.54
CA ASN A 198 -1.21 25.77 21.76
C ASN A 198 -1.90 27.15 21.78
N GLY A 199 -2.55 27.44 22.90
CA GLY A 199 -3.18 28.73 23.14
C GLY A 199 -4.70 28.73 22.96
N THR A 200 -5.28 29.89 23.23
CA THR A 200 -6.71 30.15 23.16
C THR A 200 -6.99 31.35 22.27
N GLY A 201 -8.22 31.46 21.76
CA GLY A 201 -8.65 32.61 20.97
C GLY A 201 -8.20 32.53 19.51
N ALA A 202 -8.09 33.67 18.84
CA ALA A 202 -7.90 33.76 17.38
C ALA A 202 -6.59 33.20 16.85
N TYR A 203 -5.57 33.10 17.68
CA TYR A 203 -4.23 32.64 17.27
C TYR A 203 -3.99 31.12 17.50
N ALA A 204 -4.88 30.45 18.24
CA ALA A 204 -4.68 29.04 18.58
C ALA A 204 -4.47 28.15 17.29
N GLY A 205 -5.25 28.39 16.25
CA GLY A 205 -5.17 27.64 15.01
C GLY A 205 -3.89 27.80 14.20
N SER A 206 -3.02 28.78 14.54
CA SER A 206 -1.72 28.99 13.89
C SER A 206 -0.52 28.53 14.72
N GLN A 207 -0.76 27.80 15.82
CA GLN A 207 0.27 27.34 16.75
C GLN A 207 0.20 25.80 16.93
N PRO A 208 0.46 25.01 15.86
CA PRO A 208 0.43 23.56 15.96
C PRO A 208 1.55 23.03 16.85
N GLU A 209 1.22 22.03 17.67
CA GLU A 209 2.15 21.40 18.61
C GLU A 209 2.81 20.16 18.02
N LEU A 210 4.06 19.93 18.44
CA LEU A 210 4.80 18.71 18.12
C LEU A 210 4.13 17.48 18.71
N ARG A 211 4.07 16.41 17.93
CA ARG A 211 3.64 15.10 18.36
C ARG A 211 4.74 14.08 18.09
N MET A 212 5.14 13.34 19.12
CA MET A 212 6.01 12.18 18.94
C MET A 212 5.24 11.07 18.20
N ARG A 213 5.77 10.65 17.07
CA ARG A 213 5.19 9.56 16.27
C ARG A 213 5.83 8.24 16.62
N GLN A 214 7.14 8.19 16.55
CA GLN A 214 7.94 7.02 16.86
C GLN A 214 9.12 7.41 17.77
N ALA A 215 9.46 6.55 18.70
CA ALA A 215 10.69 6.61 19.48
C ALA A 215 11.07 5.19 19.85
N TYR A 216 12.04 4.63 19.15
CA TYR A 216 12.45 3.23 19.33
C TYR A 216 13.95 3.05 19.18
N MET A 217 14.45 1.96 19.73
CA MET A 217 15.78 1.43 19.48
C MET A 217 15.70 0.05 18.82
N ASP A 218 16.65 -0.23 17.94
CA ASP A 218 16.85 -1.52 17.33
C ASP A 218 18.16 -2.13 17.82
N ILE A 219 18.16 -3.43 18.08
CA ILE A 219 19.34 -4.26 18.32
C ILE A 219 19.34 -5.33 17.23
N ALA A 220 20.24 -5.22 16.26
CA ALA A 220 20.24 -6.01 15.04
C ALA A 220 21.50 -6.86 14.91
N ASN A 221 21.33 -8.11 14.48
CA ASN A 221 22.41 -8.99 14.09
C ASN A 221 22.40 -9.21 12.57
N ALA A 222 23.34 -8.59 11.89
CA ALA A 222 23.45 -8.63 10.44
C ALA A 222 23.80 -10.02 9.89
N SER A 223 24.43 -10.89 10.68
CA SER A 223 24.81 -12.24 10.23
C SER A 223 23.66 -13.23 10.23
N THR A 224 22.66 -12.99 11.06
CA THR A 224 21.46 -13.86 11.19
C THR A 224 20.18 -13.26 10.61
N GLY A 225 20.19 -11.97 10.25
CA GLY A 225 19.00 -11.24 9.83
C GLY A 225 17.97 -11.06 10.95
N THR A 226 18.44 -11.03 12.22
CA THR A 226 17.58 -10.87 13.40
C THR A 226 17.61 -9.42 13.86
N THR A 227 16.45 -8.84 14.18
CA THR A 227 16.35 -7.51 14.80
C THR A 227 15.32 -7.53 15.92
N PHE A 228 15.67 -6.94 17.06
CA PHE A 228 14.74 -6.61 18.14
C PHE A 228 14.53 -5.09 18.16
N ARG A 229 13.27 -4.65 18.06
CA ARG A 229 12.87 -3.26 18.18
C ARG A 229 12.11 -3.06 19.47
N ILE A 230 12.45 -2.03 20.23
CA ILE A 230 11.81 -1.71 21.53
C ILE A 230 11.53 -0.20 21.56
N GLY A 231 10.32 0.19 21.94
CA GLY A 231 9.91 1.59 22.04
C GLY A 231 8.50 1.79 21.50
N GLN A 232 8.20 2.99 20.99
CA GLN A 232 6.95 3.30 20.29
C GLN A 232 7.18 3.23 18.77
N MET A 233 6.44 2.36 18.12
CA MET A 233 6.55 2.13 16.68
C MET A 233 5.19 1.76 16.07
N TRP A 234 5.14 1.68 14.75
CA TRP A 234 3.97 1.13 14.05
C TRP A 234 3.78 -0.35 14.43
N ASP A 235 2.51 -0.72 14.62
CA ASP A 235 2.10 -2.10 14.79
C ASP A 235 2.30 -2.93 13.49
N LEU A 236 2.09 -4.22 13.56
CA LEU A 236 2.24 -5.10 12.39
C LEU A 236 0.98 -5.14 11.51
N MET A 237 -0.14 -4.57 11.96
CA MET A 237 -1.35 -4.42 11.17
C MET A 237 -1.31 -3.18 10.29
N PHE A 238 -0.50 -2.16 10.63
CA PHE A 238 -0.36 -0.99 9.77
C PHE A 238 0.45 -1.33 8.52
N PRO A 239 -0.09 -1.07 7.31
CA PRO A 239 0.56 -1.47 6.06
C PRO A 239 1.66 -0.48 5.64
N LEU A 240 2.71 -0.32 6.46
CA LEU A 240 3.72 0.74 6.32
C LEU A 240 4.35 0.81 4.93
N ASP A 241 4.69 -0.33 4.32
CA ASP A 241 5.31 -0.41 2.98
C ASP A 241 4.28 -0.27 1.84
N TYR A 242 3.00 -0.34 2.17
CA TYR A 242 1.89 -0.39 1.22
C TYR A 242 0.96 0.82 1.32
N ILE A 243 1.25 1.79 2.20
CA ILE A 243 0.44 2.99 2.42
C ILE A 243 0.08 3.64 1.08
N PRO A 244 -1.19 4.02 0.86
CA PRO A 244 -1.57 4.77 -0.31
C PRO A 244 -0.77 6.06 -0.46
N GLN A 245 -0.29 6.33 -1.66
CA GLN A 245 0.48 7.53 -1.96
C GLN A 245 -0.44 8.75 -1.97
N SER A 246 -0.09 9.74 -1.16
CA SER A 246 -0.73 11.06 -1.07
C SER A 246 0.27 12.07 -0.53
N LEU A 247 0.14 13.34 -0.89
CA LEU A 247 0.90 14.44 -0.31
C LEU A 247 0.06 15.29 0.66
N SER A 248 -1.26 15.14 0.65
CA SER A 248 -2.15 15.77 1.64
C SER A 248 -2.40 14.87 2.85
N HIS A 249 -2.60 13.57 2.62
CA HIS A 249 -2.93 12.59 3.66
C HIS A 249 -1.69 11.76 4.02
N ILE A 250 -0.78 12.35 4.80
CA ILE A 250 0.48 11.73 5.23
C ILE A 250 0.40 11.27 6.69
N ALA A 251 -0.12 12.09 7.58
CA ALA A 251 -0.25 11.77 9.01
C ALA A 251 -1.40 10.79 9.25
N PHE A 252 -2.48 10.98 8.53
CA PHE A 252 -3.63 10.09 8.43
C PHE A 252 -3.80 9.71 6.96
N PRO A 253 -3.39 8.49 6.57
CA PRO A 253 -3.33 8.11 5.16
C PRO A 253 -4.73 8.02 4.53
N LEU A 254 -4.80 8.10 3.20
CA LEU A 254 -6.02 7.78 2.47
C LEU A 254 -6.53 6.40 2.89
N GLY A 255 -7.84 6.30 3.10
CA GLY A 255 -8.47 5.06 3.56
C GLY A 255 -8.50 4.88 5.07
N TYR A 256 -7.91 5.75 5.86
CA TYR A 256 -8.06 5.75 7.31
C TYR A 256 -9.52 6.03 7.67
N GLY A 257 -10.12 5.18 8.54
CA GLY A 257 -11.59 5.19 8.72
C GLY A 257 -12.39 4.60 7.56
N SER A 258 -11.75 4.10 6.51
CA SER A 258 -12.44 3.48 5.36
C SER A 258 -11.64 2.39 4.65
N GLY A 259 -10.73 1.68 5.32
CA GLY A 259 -10.05 0.54 4.71
C GLY A 259 -8.57 0.38 5.06
N VAL A 260 -7.97 1.32 5.78
CA VAL A 260 -6.62 1.23 6.35
C VAL A 260 -6.75 1.12 7.85
N ILE A 261 -6.07 0.14 8.46
CA ILE A 261 -6.05 -0.07 9.91
C ILE A 261 -4.61 -0.05 10.44
N GLY A 262 -4.47 0.03 11.75
CA GLY A 262 -3.19 0.02 12.46
C GLY A 262 -2.76 1.41 12.95
N TRP A 263 -1.95 1.41 13.99
CA TRP A 263 -1.43 2.62 14.62
C TRP A 263 -0.05 2.37 15.26
N ARG A 264 0.41 3.33 15.99
CA ARG A 264 1.69 3.26 16.71
C ARG A 264 1.45 3.00 18.17
N PHE A 265 2.13 1.97 18.70
CA PHE A 265 2.03 1.56 20.09
C PHE A 265 3.42 1.36 20.71
N PRO A 266 3.59 1.59 22.02
CA PRO A 266 4.77 1.18 22.74
C PRO A 266 4.79 -0.34 22.90
N GLY A 267 6.00 -0.93 22.83
CA GLY A 267 6.20 -2.36 23.00
C GLY A 267 7.50 -2.86 22.40
N ALA A 268 7.47 -4.11 21.95
CA ALA A 268 8.61 -4.77 21.33
C ALA A 268 8.19 -5.57 20.09
N ILE A 269 9.05 -5.57 19.08
CA ILE A 269 8.91 -6.36 17.86
C ILE A 269 10.19 -7.18 17.64
N TRP A 270 10.06 -8.48 17.47
CA TRP A 270 11.08 -9.36 16.94
C TRP A 270 10.87 -9.52 15.45
N MET A 271 11.92 -9.28 14.66
CA MET A 271 11.93 -9.41 13.21
C MET A 271 13.01 -10.40 12.79
N GLN A 272 12.67 -11.37 11.96
CA GLN A 272 13.57 -12.42 11.51
C GLN A 272 13.50 -12.63 10.01
N GLU A 273 14.61 -12.45 9.32
CA GLU A 273 14.77 -12.91 7.95
C GLU A 273 14.89 -14.43 7.94
N LEU A 274 13.93 -15.13 7.29
CA LEU A 274 13.85 -16.60 7.32
C LEU A 274 14.86 -17.26 6.36
N ASN A 275 15.24 -16.57 5.30
CA ASN A 275 16.20 -17.04 4.31
C ASN A 275 17.34 -16.03 4.11
N HIS A 276 17.89 -15.54 5.23
CA HIS A 276 18.98 -14.57 5.25
C HIS A 276 20.17 -15.07 4.40
N GLY A 277 20.74 -14.15 3.59
CA GLY A 277 21.85 -14.46 2.68
C GLY A 277 21.48 -15.25 1.42
N SER A 278 20.27 -15.78 1.29
CA SER A 278 19.82 -16.49 0.09
C SER A 278 19.48 -15.54 -1.07
N GLU A 279 19.57 -16.01 -2.29
CA GLU A 279 19.07 -15.31 -3.48
C GLU A 279 17.56 -15.53 -3.65
N GLY A 280 16.91 -14.74 -4.53
CA GLY A 280 15.49 -14.86 -4.87
C GLY A 280 14.55 -14.15 -3.89
N THR A 281 13.37 -14.73 -3.70
CA THR A 281 12.34 -14.14 -2.84
C THR A 281 12.81 -14.11 -1.39
N LYS A 282 12.79 -12.92 -0.78
CA LYS A 282 13.11 -12.72 0.64
C LYS A 282 11.89 -12.94 1.49
N TRP A 283 12.05 -13.69 2.57
CA TRP A 283 11.00 -13.97 3.54
C TRP A 283 11.38 -13.40 4.89
N ARG A 284 10.45 -12.68 5.54
CA ARG A 284 10.62 -12.14 6.89
C ARG A 284 9.40 -12.47 7.73
N PHE A 285 9.65 -12.93 8.93
CA PHE A 285 8.65 -13.12 9.97
C PHE A 285 8.87 -12.08 11.06
N ASP A 286 7.79 -11.40 11.46
CA ASP A 286 7.77 -10.41 12.52
C ASP A 286 6.76 -10.84 13.58
N MET A 287 7.09 -10.66 14.87
CA MET A 287 6.19 -10.89 16.00
C MET A 287 6.27 -9.69 16.94
N ALA A 288 5.12 -9.15 17.31
CA ALA A 288 5.00 -7.98 18.17
C ALA A 288 4.23 -8.29 19.45
N VAL A 289 4.68 -7.66 20.54
CA VAL A 289 3.96 -7.56 21.81
C VAL A 289 3.88 -6.09 22.17
N LEU A 290 2.68 -5.53 22.07
CA LEU A 290 2.44 -4.09 22.16
C LEU A 290 1.45 -3.77 23.27
N GLN A 291 1.56 -2.57 23.81
CA GLN A 291 0.55 -2.00 24.71
C GLN A 291 -0.49 -1.28 23.86
N GLY A 292 -1.58 -1.96 23.52
CA GLY A 292 -2.69 -1.38 22.77
C GLY A 292 -3.40 -0.30 23.55
N SER A 293 -4.24 0.46 22.86
CA SER A 293 -5.07 1.50 23.44
C SER A 293 -6.51 1.30 23.01
N TRP A 294 -7.43 1.31 23.96
CA TRP A 294 -8.86 1.18 23.70
C TRP A 294 -9.60 2.49 23.99
N ASN A 295 -10.30 3.00 23.00
CA ASN A 295 -11.17 4.16 23.17
C ASN A 295 -12.62 3.70 23.22
N GLY A 296 -13.17 3.59 24.43
CA GLY A 296 -14.60 3.28 24.62
C GLY A 296 -15.49 4.50 24.37
N PRO A 297 -16.81 4.30 24.25
CA PRO A 297 -17.77 5.40 24.18
C PRO A 297 -17.65 6.27 25.45
N GLY A 298 -17.46 7.56 25.27
CA GLY A 298 -17.32 8.51 26.38
C GLY A 298 -15.91 8.62 26.96
N ALA A 299 -14.92 7.87 26.44
CA ALA A 299 -13.51 8.14 26.74
C ALA A 299 -13.18 9.57 26.31
N ASN A 300 -12.61 10.37 27.20
CA ASN A 300 -12.22 11.72 26.85
C ASN A 300 -10.86 11.74 26.14
N ALA A 301 -10.57 12.83 25.43
CA ALA A 301 -9.35 12.96 24.65
C ALA A 301 -8.06 12.99 25.51
N THR A 302 -8.18 13.12 26.82
CA THR A 302 -7.07 13.13 27.77
C THR A 302 -6.86 11.77 28.45
N THR A 303 -7.69 10.76 28.11
CA THR A 303 -7.55 9.41 28.63
C THR A 303 -6.17 8.87 28.25
N ASN A 304 -5.34 8.63 29.26
CA ASN A 304 -4.09 7.92 29.03
C ASN A 304 -4.37 6.43 28.86
N TYR A 305 -3.44 5.70 28.25
CA TYR A 305 -3.64 4.26 27.99
C TYR A 305 -3.64 3.37 29.25
N GLN A 306 -3.47 3.93 30.44
CA GLN A 306 -3.68 3.19 31.69
C GLN A 306 -5.16 3.17 32.10
N THR A 307 -5.98 4.04 31.56
CA THR A 307 -7.41 4.12 31.87
C THR A 307 -8.29 3.51 30.78
N ALA A 308 -7.82 3.43 29.54
CA ALA A 308 -8.59 2.97 28.40
C ALA A 308 -8.47 1.45 28.14
N GLY A 309 -8.85 0.61 29.10
CA GLY A 309 -8.83 -0.84 28.94
C GLY A 309 -7.49 -1.52 29.19
N ASN A 310 -6.47 -0.76 29.60
CA ASN A 310 -5.12 -1.28 29.88
C ASN A 310 -4.85 -1.50 31.39
N ALA A 311 -5.85 -1.41 32.24
CA ALA A 311 -5.71 -1.74 33.63
C ALA A 311 -5.27 -3.21 33.78
N GLY A 312 -4.05 -3.43 34.32
CA GLY A 312 -3.47 -4.75 34.46
C GLY A 312 -2.75 -5.29 33.24
N PHE A 313 -2.30 -4.43 32.33
CA PHE A 313 -1.51 -4.73 31.12
C PHE A 313 -1.95 -6.04 30.40
N LYS A 314 -2.80 -5.89 29.42
CA LYS A 314 -3.19 -6.98 28.52
C LYS A 314 -2.54 -6.70 27.15
N PRO A 315 -1.44 -7.42 26.81
CA PRO A 315 -0.70 -7.11 25.60
C PRO A 315 -1.53 -7.42 24.35
N GLN A 316 -1.40 -6.55 23.37
CA GLN A 316 -1.75 -6.79 21.97
C GLN A 316 -0.62 -7.63 21.38
N VAL A 317 -0.96 -8.77 20.79
CA VAL A 317 0.00 -9.68 20.14
C VAL A 317 -0.31 -9.71 18.65
N GLU A 318 0.74 -9.54 17.84
CA GLU A 318 0.62 -9.56 16.39
C GLU A 318 1.74 -10.36 15.76
N ALA A 319 1.45 -10.92 14.59
CA ALA A 319 2.44 -11.60 13.77
C ALA A 319 2.25 -11.24 12.30
N ARG A 320 3.35 -11.09 11.55
CA ARG A 320 3.36 -10.82 10.11
C ARG A 320 4.38 -11.69 9.41
N LEU A 321 3.97 -12.29 8.30
CA LEU A 321 4.85 -12.94 7.35
C LEU A 321 4.88 -12.09 6.07
N THR A 322 6.05 -11.67 5.65
CA THR A 322 6.28 -10.87 4.44
C THR A 322 7.13 -11.63 3.45
N ALA A 323 6.73 -11.61 2.18
CA ALA A 323 7.50 -12.11 1.04
C ALA A 323 7.81 -10.95 0.10
N LYS A 324 9.06 -10.82 -0.35
CA LYS A 324 9.52 -9.75 -1.24
C LYS A 324 10.33 -10.33 -2.40
N GLY A 325 9.85 -10.10 -3.62
CA GLY A 325 10.55 -10.39 -4.89
C GLY A 325 11.13 -9.12 -5.50
N GLY A 326 11.55 -9.19 -6.78
CA GLY A 326 12.18 -8.06 -7.47
C GLY A 326 11.28 -6.83 -7.60
N ASN A 327 10.03 -7.00 -8.05
CA ASN A 327 9.09 -5.93 -8.30
C ASN A 327 7.75 -6.12 -7.56
N TRP A 328 7.70 -7.01 -6.59
CA TRP A 328 6.52 -7.27 -5.79
C TRP A 328 6.87 -7.54 -4.33
N GLN A 329 5.92 -7.27 -3.48
CA GLN A 329 5.97 -7.59 -2.06
C GLN A 329 4.55 -7.94 -1.60
N ALA A 330 4.41 -8.94 -0.73
CA ALA A 330 3.13 -9.34 -0.18
C ALA A 330 3.29 -9.70 1.31
N PHE A 331 2.21 -9.57 2.07
CA PHE A 331 2.21 -9.96 3.47
C PHE A 331 0.87 -10.56 3.90
N VAL A 332 0.93 -11.32 4.97
CA VAL A 332 -0.20 -11.67 5.81
C VAL A 332 0.13 -11.28 7.24
N ALA A 333 -0.83 -10.65 7.93
CA ALA A 333 -0.70 -10.28 9.33
C ALA A 333 -1.91 -10.75 10.14
N GLY A 334 -1.70 -11.01 11.42
CA GLY A 334 -2.73 -11.39 12.37
C GLY A 334 -2.58 -10.62 13.67
N HIS A 335 -3.71 -10.28 14.29
CA HIS A 335 -3.83 -9.56 15.55
C HIS A 335 -4.68 -10.35 16.55
N TYR A 336 -4.27 -10.31 17.80
CA TYR A 336 -5.01 -10.84 18.93
C TYR A 336 -4.78 -10.01 20.19
N SER A 337 -5.87 -9.63 20.88
CA SER A 337 -5.80 -9.09 22.23
C SER A 337 -7.06 -9.41 23.03
N LYS A 338 -7.02 -9.14 24.32
CA LYS A 338 -8.18 -9.12 25.21
C LYS A 338 -8.26 -7.75 25.86
N VAL A 339 -9.42 -7.12 25.80
CA VAL A 339 -9.70 -5.83 26.43
C VAL A 339 -10.65 -6.05 27.60
N ASP A 340 -10.25 -5.59 28.79
CA ASP A 340 -11.08 -5.60 29.98
C ASP A 340 -11.71 -4.20 30.12
N LEU A 341 -13.01 -4.14 30.04
CA LEU A 341 -13.77 -2.90 30.13
C LEU A 341 -14.19 -2.52 31.56
N HIS A 342 -13.81 -3.33 32.57
CA HIS A 342 -14.06 -2.97 33.96
C HIS A 342 -13.20 -1.76 34.36
N GLY A 343 -13.84 -0.75 34.89
CA GLY A 343 -13.14 0.46 35.34
C GLY A 343 -12.52 1.34 34.26
N VAL A 344 -12.94 1.16 33.00
CA VAL A 344 -12.54 2.04 31.90
C VAL A 344 -13.29 3.37 31.99
N ASP A 345 -12.55 4.48 31.96
CA ASP A 345 -13.13 5.82 31.97
C ASP A 345 -14.09 6.03 30.81
N GLY A 346 -15.23 6.65 31.11
CA GLY A 346 -16.25 7.00 30.14
C GLY A 346 -17.15 5.84 29.69
N LEU A 347 -16.94 4.62 30.19
CA LEU A 347 -17.94 3.58 30.05
C LEU A 347 -19.08 3.80 31.05
N THR A 348 -20.29 3.45 30.63
CA THR A 348 -21.45 3.40 31.51
C THR A 348 -21.21 2.38 32.60
N ALA A 349 -21.83 2.55 33.77
CA ALA A 349 -21.71 1.63 34.91
C ALA A 349 -22.07 0.18 34.61
N THR A 350 -22.77 -0.06 33.50
CA THR A 350 -23.17 -1.38 33.03
C THR A 350 -22.79 -1.55 31.55
N PRO A 351 -21.51 -1.90 31.23
CA PRO A 351 -21.13 -2.18 29.87
C PRO A 351 -21.90 -3.40 29.33
N ILE A 352 -22.23 -3.40 28.03
CA ILE A 352 -22.90 -4.51 27.36
C ILE A 352 -22.13 -5.81 27.54
N LYS A 353 -20.79 -5.70 27.60
CA LYS A 353 -19.86 -6.82 27.75
C LYS A 353 -18.61 -6.33 28.45
N SER A 354 -18.23 -7.01 29.51
CA SER A 354 -17.08 -6.58 30.34
C SER A 354 -15.72 -6.93 29.74
N ASN A 355 -15.66 -7.93 28.86
CA ASN A 355 -14.42 -8.36 28.20
C ASN A 355 -14.65 -8.49 26.72
N LEU A 356 -13.76 -7.91 25.92
CA LEU A 356 -13.73 -8.06 24.46
C LEU A 356 -12.55 -8.93 24.05
N LYS A 357 -12.77 -9.75 23.02
CA LYS A 357 -11.73 -10.50 22.34
C LYS A 357 -11.52 -9.86 20.98
N SER A 358 -10.42 -9.13 20.84
CA SER A 358 -10.03 -8.51 19.59
C SER A 358 -9.26 -9.51 18.72
N THR A 359 -9.65 -9.64 17.47
CA THR A 359 -8.97 -10.48 16.48
C THR A 359 -9.06 -9.86 15.11
N ALA A 360 -7.97 -9.91 14.34
CA ALA A 360 -7.98 -9.49 12.95
C ALA A 360 -7.00 -10.31 12.11
N VAL A 361 -7.30 -10.38 10.81
CA VAL A 361 -6.39 -10.88 9.79
C VAL A 361 -6.36 -9.85 8.67
N GLU A 362 -5.16 -9.57 8.16
CA GLU A 362 -4.90 -8.64 7.09
C GLU A 362 -4.01 -9.27 6.02
N LEU A 363 -4.31 -8.99 4.76
CA LEU A 363 -3.53 -9.40 3.59
C LEU A 363 -3.27 -8.17 2.74
N GLY A 364 -2.06 -8.03 2.23
CA GLY A 364 -1.75 -6.92 1.34
C GLY A 364 -0.51 -7.11 0.50
N GLY A 365 -0.29 -6.14 -0.38
CA GLY A 365 0.88 -6.17 -1.25
C GLY A 365 1.09 -4.92 -2.09
N LEU A 366 2.28 -4.89 -2.66
CA LEU A 366 2.76 -3.93 -3.63
C LEU A 366 3.25 -4.69 -4.86
N TRP A 367 2.89 -4.21 -6.05
CA TRP A 367 3.40 -4.71 -7.31
C TRP A 367 3.73 -3.55 -8.25
N THR A 368 4.95 -3.53 -8.80
CA THR A 368 5.47 -2.44 -9.62
C THR A 368 5.94 -2.91 -11.00
N PRO A 369 5.03 -3.39 -11.89
CA PRO A 369 5.39 -3.86 -13.22
C PRO A 369 5.65 -2.67 -14.15
N GLY A 370 6.91 -2.45 -14.53
CA GLY A 370 7.33 -1.37 -15.41
C GLY A 370 6.97 0.02 -14.86
N LYS A 371 6.06 0.74 -15.52
CA LYS A 371 5.60 2.08 -15.12
C LYS A 371 4.41 2.07 -14.16
N PHE A 372 3.82 0.92 -13.89
CA PHE A 372 2.65 0.81 -13.02
C PHE A 372 3.05 0.57 -11.56
N ILE A 373 2.21 1.03 -10.65
CA ILE A 373 2.31 0.84 -9.20
C ILE A 373 0.96 0.38 -8.71
N PHE A 374 0.86 -0.80 -8.10
CA PHE A 374 -0.37 -1.29 -7.47
C PHE A 374 -0.11 -1.54 -6.01
N LYS A 375 -0.97 -1.00 -5.15
CA LYS A 375 -0.98 -1.24 -3.72
C LYS A 375 -2.37 -1.67 -3.30
N SER A 376 -2.47 -2.71 -2.48
CA SER A 376 -3.76 -3.19 -1.99
C SER A 376 -3.60 -3.84 -0.63
N VAL A 377 -4.61 -3.65 0.20
CA VAL A 377 -4.76 -4.32 1.49
C VAL A 377 -6.22 -4.66 1.70
N VAL A 378 -6.48 -5.80 2.30
CA VAL A 378 -7.82 -6.21 2.77
C VAL A 378 -7.72 -6.79 4.17
N TYR A 379 -8.70 -6.48 5.02
CA TYR A 379 -8.76 -6.99 6.38
C TYR A 379 -10.16 -7.49 6.76
N THR A 380 -10.19 -8.31 7.76
CA THR A 380 -11.41 -8.66 8.51
C THR A 380 -11.05 -8.90 9.97
N GLY A 381 -11.94 -8.52 10.86
CA GLY A 381 -11.71 -8.67 12.29
C GLY A 381 -12.96 -8.56 13.12
N ASN A 382 -12.79 -8.67 14.41
CA ASN A 382 -13.81 -8.49 15.41
C ASN A 382 -13.25 -7.71 16.59
N ALA A 383 -13.97 -6.73 17.10
CA ALA A 383 -13.55 -5.86 18.21
C ALA A 383 -12.14 -5.27 18.00
N ILE A 384 -11.87 -4.79 16.81
CA ILE A 384 -10.54 -4.29 16.39
C ILE A 384 -10.28 -2.83 16.76
N GLY A 385 -10.97 -2.29 17.75
CA GLY A 385 -10.75 -0.91 18.21
C GLY A 385 -9.33 -0.60 18.67
N GLU A 386 -8.54 -1.61 19.10
CA GLU A 386 -7.11 -1.46 19.39
C GLU A 386 -6.26 -1.30 18.12
N VAL A 387 -6.74 -1.85 17.00
CA VAL A 387 -6.15 -1.65 15.68
C VAL A 387 -6.80 -0.41 15.07
N PHE A 388 -6.36 0.73 15.49
CA PHE A 388 -6.92 2.02 15.13
C PHE A 388 -7.03 2.20 13.61
N GLY A 389 -8.04 2.96 13.14
CA GLY A 389 -8.23 3.23 11.70
C GLY A 389 -9.43 2.53 11.08
N ASP A 390 -10.04 1.55 11.73
CA ASP A 390 -11.34 1.00 11.32
C ASP A 390 -12.48 2.02 11.55
N LEU A 391 -13.60 1.82 10.87
CA LEU A 391 -14.75 2.73 11.00
C LEU A 391 -15.38 2.65 12.40
N SER A 392 -15.40 1.46 13.00
CA SER A 392 -15.99 1.19 14.31
C SER A 392 -14.91 0.96 15.36
N GLN A 393 -14.44 2.03 15.98
CA GLN A 393 -13.28 2.02 16.87
C GLN A 393 -13.53 1.45 18.27
N PHE A 394 -14.73 1.02 18.60
CA PHE A 394 -15.05 0.40 19.90
C PHE A 394 -16.20 -0.58 19.78
N GLY A 395 -16.26 -1.53 20.72
CA GLY A 395 -17.32 -2.51 20.79
C GLY A 395 -16.93 -3.89 20.24
N ASP A 396 -17.76 -4.87 20.53
CA ASP A 396 -17.64 -6.23 19.96
C ASP A 396 -18.29 -6.23 18.57
N ILE A 397 -17.65 -5.55 17.63
CA ILE A 397 -18.15 -5.27 16.30
C ILE A 397 -17.27 -5.99 15.29
N LYS A 398 -17.89 -6.81 14.45
CA LYS A 398 -17.22 -7.40 13.28
C LYS A 398 -17.05 -6.32 12.23
N ASP A 399 -15.85 -6.18 11.69
CA ASP A 399 -15.56 -5.26 10.58
C ASP A 399 -14.76 -5.95 9.49
N LYS A 400 -14.90 -5.43 8.28
CA LYS A 400 -14.11 -5.81 7.11
C LYS A 400 -13.92 -4.62 6.20
N GLY A 401 -12.75 -4.53 5.62
CA GLY A 401 -12.41 -3.41 4.76
C GLY A 401 -11.18 -3.66 3.93
N GLY A 402 -10.74 -2.61 3.28
CA GLY A 402 -9.54 -2.62 2.48
C GLY A 402 -9.51 -1.51 1.44
N TYR A 403 -8.40 -1.46 0.72
CA TYR A 403 -8.20 -0.48 -0.35
C TYR A 403 -7.42 -1.06 -1.52
N LEU A 404 -7.52 -0.35 -2.63
CA LEU A 404 -6.70 -0.52 -3.83
C LEU A 404 -6.23 0.87 -4.29
N GLN A 405 -4.95 1.00 -4.59
CA GLN A 405 -4.39 2.13 -5.30
C GLN A 405 -3.64 1.66 -6.55
N ALA A 406 -3.89 2.33 -7.67
CA ALA A 406 -3.16 2.16 -8.91
C ALA A 406 -2.44 3.46 -9.26
N GLY A 407 -1.17 3.38 -9.62
CA GLY A 407 -0.35 4.49 -10.09
C GLY A 407 0.23 4.22 -11.47
N TYR A 408 0.48 5.28 -12.24
CA TYR A 408 1.18 5.20 -13.52
C TYR A 408 2.20 6.34 -13.63
N LYS A 409 3.46 5.97 -13.87
CA LYS A 409 4.57 6.91 -14.11
C LYS A 409 4.65 7.25 -15.59
N PHE A 410 4.30 8.47 -15.96
CA PHE A 410 4.44 8.94 -17.34
C PHE A 410 5.92 9.04 -17.72
N ASP A 411 6.68 9.68 -16.84
CA ASP A 411 8.12 9.92 -16.93
C ASP A 411 8.74 9.96 -15.51
N PRO A 412 10.02 10.29 -15.34
CA PRO A 412 10.65 10.37 -14.01
C PRO A 412 10.04 11.40 -13.05
N HIS A 413 9.31 12.39 -13.56
CA HIS A 413 8.76 13.50 -12.78
C HIS A 413 7.27 13.35 -12.49
N TRP A 414 6.46 12.86 -13.44
CA TRP A 414 5.02 12.85 -13.37
C TRP A 414 4.46 11.46 -13.05
N THR A 415 3.61 11.40 -12.04
CA THR A 415 2.87 10.18 -11.67
C THR A 415 1.41 10.53 -11.39
N VAL A 416 0.48 9.73 -11.91
CA VAL A 416 -0.94 9.79 -11.56
C VAL A 416 -1.28 8.62 -10.67
N TYR A 417 -2.19 8.84 -9.70
CA TYR A 417 -2.75 7.78 -8.85
C TYR A 417 -4.27 7.83 -8.84
N ALA A 418 -4.87 6.65 -8.78
CA ALA A 418 -6.28 6.45 -8.49
C ALA A 418 -6.41 5.52 -7.28
N PHE A 419 -7.32 5.83 -6.37
CA PHE A 419 -7.51 5.13 -5.11
C PHE A 419 -8.98 4.84 -4.86
N ALA A 420 -9.27 3.70 -4.24
CA ALA A 420 -10.58 3.36 -3.73
C ALA A 420 -10.45 2.51 -2.47
N SER A 421 -11.32 2.77 -1.47
CA SER A 421 -11.35 2.02 -0.22
C SER A 421 -12.75 1.85 0.33
N VAL A 422 -12.89 0.91 1.26
CA VAL A 422 -14.14 0.64 1.98
C VAL A 422 -13.86 0.06 3.36
N SER A 423 -14.65 0.46 4.37
CA SER A 423 -14.83 -0.22 5.66
C SER A 423 -16.32 -0.46 5.86
N LYS A 424 -16.67 -1.68 6.28
CA LYS A 424 -18.06 -2.11 6.47
C LYS A 424 -18.19 -2.97 7.71
N PRO A 425 -18.45 -2.36 8.87
CA PRO A 425 -18.81 -3.08 10.07
C PRO A 425 -20.16 -3.79 9.94
N ASP A 426 -20.41 -4.78 10.82
CA ASP A 426 -21.70 -5.43 10.92
C ASP A 426 -22.73 -4.45 11.51
N GLU A 427 -23.85 -4.29 10.82
CA GLU A 427 -24.87 -3.32 11.19
C GLU A 427 -25.54 -3.62 12.53
N ASN A 428 -25.82 -4.89 12.83
CA ASN A 428 -26.47 -5.27 14.08
C ASN A 428 -25.54 -5.05 15.27
N ASP A 429 -24.23 -5.34 15.08
CA ASP A 429 -23.23 -5.09 16.09
C ASP A 429 -23.08 -3.57 16.34
N VAL A 430 -23.04 -2.75 15.28
CA VAL A 430 -23.01 -1.28 15.39
C VAL A 430 -24.21 -0.75 16.14
N LEU A 431 -25.42 -1.20 15.80
CA LEU A 431 -26.64 -0.77 16.48
C LEU A 431 -26.65 -1.13 17.97
N ARG A 432 -26.09 -2.28 18.32
CA ARG A 432 -25.97 -2.74 19.71
C ARG A 432 -24.96 -1.93 20.53
N TRP A 433 -23.86 -1.51 19.91
CA TRP A 433 -22.74 -0.86 20.61
C TRP A 433 -22.72 0.66 20.49
N ARG A 434 -23.56 1.27 19.64
CA ARG A 434 -23.61 2.73 19.51
C ARG A 434 -23.99 3.38 20.83
N ALA A 435 -23.39 4.54 21.12
CA ALA A 435 -23.82 5.35 22.25
C ALA A 435 -25.22 5.93 22.02
N ALA A 436 -25.96 6.19 23.09
CA ALA A 436 -27.25 6.85 23.02
C ALA A 436 -27.12 8.21 22.33
N ASN A 437 -28.10 8.56 21.51
CA ASN A 437 -28.16 9.84 20.78
C ASN A 437 -26.98 10.09 19.83
N THR A 438 -26.29 9.03 19.38
CA THR A 438 -25.24 9.12 18.34
C THR A 438 -25.62 8.30 17.11
N PRO A 439 -25.25 8.72 15.89
CA PRO A 439 -25.39 7.89 14.70
C PRO A 439 -24.52 6.64 14.79
N GLY A 440 -25.02 5.50 14.36
CA GLY A 440 -24.22 4.33 14.09
C GLY A 440 -23.54 4.46 12.73
N LEU A 441 -22.24 4.18 12.64
CA LEU A 441 -21.46 4.23 11.39
C LEU A 441 -21.53 2.86 10.70
N LEU A 442 -22.16 2.79 9.53
CA LEU A 442 -22.50 1.51 8.88
C LEU A 442 -21.59 1.14 7.73
N LYS A 443 -21.09 2.13 7.00
CA LYS A 443 -20.17 1.91 5.89
C LYS A 443 -19.47 3.21 5.49
N SER A 444 -18.17 3.19 5.37
CA SER A 444 -17.39 4.27 4.80
C SER A 444 -16.75 3.83 3.48
N ARG A 445 -16.71 4.72 2.51
CA ARG A 445 -16.05 4.53 1.20
C ARG A 445 -15.32 5.80 0.84
N GLN A 446 -14.10 5.65 0.37
CA GLN A 446 -13.32 6.77 -0.13
C GLN A 446 -12.80 6.46 -1.53
N LYS A 447 -12.77 7.46 -2.39
CA LYS A 447 -12.13 7.45 -3.71
C LYS A 447 -11.24 8.67 -3.80
N ALA A 448 -10.09 8.53 -4.42
CA ALA A 448 -9.21 9.66 -4.67
C ALA A 448 -8.53 9.54 -6.03
N ALA A 449 -8.17 10.69 -6.59
CA ALA A 449 -7.30 10.80 -7.74
C ALA A 449 -6.27 11.88 -7.46
N SER A 450 -5.01 11.65 -7.82
CA SER A 450 -3.96 12.63 -7.66
C SER A 450 -3.01 12.64 -8.85
N LEU A 451 -2.54 13.85 -9.20
CA LEU A 451 -1.44 14.07 -10.13
C LEU A 451 -0.28 14.64 -9.32
N GLN A 452 0.87 13.97 -9.37
CA GLN A 452 2.06 14.33 -8.61
C GLN A 452 3.21 14.66 -9.56
N TYR A 453 3.97 15.70 -9.21
CA TYR A 453 5.20 16.12 -9.86
C TYR A 453 6.34 16.13 -8.87
N THR A 454 7.43 15.42 -9.18
CA THR A 454 8.63 15.33 -8.33
C THR A 454 9.84 15.85 -9.09
N THR A 455 10.62 16.74 -8.49
CA THR A 455 11.88 17.24 -9.05
C THR A 455 12.88 17.55 -7.94
N GLY A 456 14.02 16.85 -7.93
CA GLY A 456 14.99 16.94 -6.85
C GLY A 456 14.34 16.68 -5.47
N PRO A 457 14.48 17.62 -4.51
CA PRO A 457 13.88 17.49 -3.19
C PRO A 457 12.41 17.94 -3.12
N PHE A 458 11.81 18.41 -4.21
CA PHE A 458 10.47 18.97 -4.23
C PHE A 458 9.45 17.98 -4.79
N ASP A 459 8.30 17.90 -4.13
CA ASP A 459 7.10 17.20 -4.60
C ASP A 459 5.91 18.16 -4.59
N PHE A 460 5.09 18.12 -5.64
CA PHE A 460 3.85 18.88 -5.75
C PHE A 460 2.72 17.94 -6.13
N SER A 461 1.51 18.21 -5.67
CA SER A 461 0.33 17.47 -6.13
C SER A 461 -0.93 18.31 -6.16
N VAL A 462 -1.84 17.86 -7.04
CA VAL A 462 -3.27 18.16 -7.00
C VAL A 462 -3.96 16.85 -6.66
N GLU A 463 -4.78 16.85 -5.60
CA GLU A 463 -5.49 15.66 -5.13
C GLU A 463 -6.98 15.97 -4.96
N TRP A 464 -7.83 15.10 -5.50
CA TRP A 464 -9.26 15.10 -5.28
C TRP A 464 -9.66 13.87 -4.48
N ILE A 465 -10.47 14.07 -3.46
CA ILE A 465 -10.96 13.03 -2.58
C ILE A 465 -12.48 13.12 -2.51
N HIS A 466 -13.15 11.98 -2.64
CA HIS A 466 -14.58 11.82 -2.48
C HIS A 466 -14.85 10.73 -1.45
N ALA A 467 -15.52 11.10 -0.36
CA ALA A 467 -15.87 10.18 0.71
C ALA A 467 -17.39 10.08 0.87
N ASN A 468 -17.88 8.87 1.14
CA ASN A 468 -19.27 8.56 1.41
C ASN A 468 -19.39 7.80 2.71
N LEU A 469 -20.28 8.26 3.59
CA LEU A 469 -20.64 7.61 4.83
C LEU A 469 -22.11 7.20 4.81
N ASP A 470 -22.38 5.93 4.99
CA ASP A 470 -23.69 5.40 5.32
C ASP A 470 -23.76 5.30 6.86
N SER A 471 -24.76 5.91 7.48
CA SER A 471 -24.94 5.92 8.94
C SER A 471 -26.41 5.79 9.33
N THR A 472 -26.69 5.58 10.60
CA THR A 472 -28.03 5.71 11.12
C THR A 472 -28.32 7.18 11.49
N THR A 473 -29.58 7.50 11.70
CA THR A 473 -29.99 8.69 12.46
C THR A 473 -29.55 8.56 13.92
N THR A 474 -29.56 9.65 14.68
CA THR A 474 -29.13 9.66 16.09
C THR A 474 -29.92 8.69 16.98
N ASN A 475 -31.19 8.43 16.66
CA ASN A 475 -32.00 7.42 17.38
C ASN A 475 -31.72 5.98 16.95
N GLY A 476 -30.92 5.76 15.88
CA GLY A 476 -30.55 4.44 15.38
C GLY A 476 -31.59 3.78 14.44
N LEU A 477 -32.75 4.38 14.24
CA LEU A 477 -33.84 3.76 13.46
C LEU A 477 -33.80 4.08 11.97
N GLY A 478 -33.50 5.34 11.61
CA GLY A 478 -33.39 5.76 10.21
C GLY A 478 -32.03 5.42 9.61
N ARG A 479 -31.95 5.47 8.28
CA ARG A 479 -30.70 5.37 7.52
C ARG A 479 -30.49 6.66 6.75
N GLN A 480 -29.22 7.10 6.73
CA GLN A 480 -28.84 8.33 6.04
C GLN A 480 -27.48 8.15 5.36
N LYS A 481 -27.24 8.98 4.36
CA LYS A 481 -25.99 9.00 3.60
C LYS A 481 -25.44 10.42 3.61
N THR A 482 -24.14 10.53 3.83
CA THR A 482 -23.43 11.81 3.73
C THR A 482 -22.27 11.63 2.76
N ALA A 483 -22.16 12.57 1.81
CA ALA A 483 -21.07 12.57 0.83
C ALA A 483 -20.31 13.89 0.92
N GLY A 484 -19.00 13.81 0.88
CA GLY A 484 -18.10 14.95 0.87
C GLY A 484 -17.07 14.88 -0.24
N ASN A 485 -16.65 16.05 -0.72
CA ASN A 485 -15.54 16.19 -1.66
C ASN A 485 -14.51 17.14 -1.06
N GLU A 486 -13.27 16.83 -1.32
CA GLU A 486 -12.13 17.65 -0.98
C GLU A 486 -11.21 17.79 -2.21
N LEU A 487 -10.65 18.97 -2.40
CA LEU A 487 -9.61 19.25 -3.36
C LEU A 487 -8.44 19.88 -2.64
N THR A 488 -7.22 19.36 -2.86
CA THR A 488 -6.00 19.86 -2.23
C THR A 488 -4.94 20.20 -3.26
N LEU A 489 -4.14 21.23 -2.95
CA LEU A 489 -2.89 21.58 -3.61
C LEU A 489 -1.79 21.42 -2.58
N ASN A 490 -0.77 20.62 -2.89
CA ASN A 490 0.25 20.25 -1.92
C ASN A 490 1.65 20.57 -2.45
N GLY A 491 2.53 20.98 -1.55
CA GLY A 491 3.95 21.12 -1.77
C GLY A 491 4.75 20.48 -0.63
N ASN A 492 5.77 19.72 -0.98
CA ASN A 492 6.74 19.15 -0.05
C ASN A 492 8.16 19.59 -0.46
N TYR A 493 8.97 19.88 0.54
CA TYR A 493 10.43 20.01 0.43
C TYR A 493 11.07 18.97 1.35
N ARG A 494 11.86 18.05 0.79
CA ARG A 494 12.57 16.98 1.53
C ARG A 494 14.01 17.41 1.83
N PHE A 495 14.51 17.09 3.02
CA PHE A 495 15.88 17.35 3.45
C PHE A 495 16.48 16.18 4.22
#